data_c94b86dd6927f5de601f068969a34cd8
#
_entry.id   c94b86dd6927f5de601f068969a34cd8
#
_cell.length_a   1.000
_cell.length_b   1.000
_cell.length_c   1.000
_cell.angle_alpha   90.00
_cell.angle_beta   90.00
_cell.angle_gamma   90.00
#
_symmetry.space_group_name_H-M   'P 1'
#
loop_
_entity.id
_entity.type
_entity.pdbx_description
1 polymer ?
#
loop_
_entity_poly.entity_id
_entity_poly.type
_entity_poly.pdbx_seq_one_letter_code
_entity_poly.pdbx_strand_id
1 'polypeptide(L)'
;MRILLAVTLVLTLTASLGPGERIAAVQSPRLSVNAPSGDRATAEGPRIATSRVLDDPKLEQFINSGFPARLHYRIDLWSRKQFFDNREAGAEWIVTVEFDRLQRTYTVRRQVGDRMVPSGTFRAFSEVEAAIALPFEAPVRAPRNGQRMYYHLVLEIQKVSLSDLDELEAWLRGELKPATRGQRNPGTALARGFQTLMLRMLGGENPRYEARSETFTPR
;
A
#
# COMPACT_ATOMS: atom_id res chain seq x y z
N MET A 1 -40.07 74.89 -5.74
CA MET A 1 -40.31 73.42 -5.88
C MET A 1 -38.95 72.73 -5.98
N ARG A 2 -38.46 72.23 -4.83
CA ARG A 2 -37.09 71.69 -4.66
C ARG A 2 -37.16 70.21 -4.77
N ILE A 3 -36.46 69.66 -5.75
CA ILE A 3 -36.28 68.19 -5.95
C ILE A 3 -34.96 67.77 -5.30
N LEU A 4 -35.05 67.03 -4.21
CA LEU A 4 -33.91 66.38 -3.54
C LEU A 4 -33.57 65.11 -4.29
N LEU A 5 -32.38 65.09 -4.85
CA LEU A 5 -31.76 63.84 -5.42
C LEU A 5 -31.02 63.09 -4.32
N ALA A 6 -31.55 61.97 -3.91
CA ALA A 6 -30.85 61.03 -3.00
C ALA A 6 -29.91 60.12 -3.80
N VAL A 7 -28.61 60.30 -3.61
CA VAL A 7 -27.57 59.40 -4.17
C VAL A 7 -27.36 58.29 -3.18
N THR A 8 -27.79 57.08 -3.56
CA THR A 8 -27.55 55.84 -2.77
C THR A 8 -26.19 55.27 -3.18
N LEU A 9 -25.22 55.37 -2.30
CA LEU A 9 -23.90 54.79 -2.45
C LEU A 9 -23.98 53.28 -2.12
N VAL A 10 -23.94 52.40 -3.13
CA VAL A 10 -23.84 50.95 -2.93
C VAL A 10 -22.36 50.57 -2.80
N LEU A 11 -21.98 50.24 -1.56
CA LEU A 11 -20.64 49.76 -1.25
C LEU A 11 -20.59 48.25 -1.54
N THR A 12 -20.06 47.82 -2.69
CA THR A 12 -19.81 46.43 -3.01
C THR A 12 -18.55 45.97 -2.31
N LEU A 13 -18.72 45.16 -1.24
CA LEU A 13 -17.63 44.48 -0.54
C LEU A 13 -17.23 43.26 -1.36
N THR A 14 -16.20 43.37 -2.17
CA THR A 14 -15.58 42.21 -2.85
C THR A 14 -14.70 41.46 -1.83
N ALA A 15 -15.22 40.38 -1.26
CA ALA A 15 -14.42 39.44 -0.50
C ALA A 15 -13.49 38.69 -1.46
N SER A 16 -12.21 39.04 -1.48
CA SER A 16 -11.17 38.26 -2.14
C SER A 16 -10.97 36.98 -1.35
N LEU A 17 -11.56 35.89 -1.82
CA LEU A 17 -11.19 34.53 -1.39
C LEU A 17 -9.72 34.30 -1.82
N GLY A 18 -8.81 34.30 -0.86
CA GLY A 18 -7.42 33.89 -1.06
C GLY A 18 -7.37 32.48 -1.63
N PRO A 19 -6.27 32.10 -2.31
CA PRO A 19 -6.11 30.75 -2.81
C PRO A 19 -6.08 29.80 -1.61
N GLY A 20 -7.23 29.20 -1.31
CA GLY A 20 -7.31 28.11 -0.34
C GLY A 20 -6.34 27.03 -0.77
N GLU A 21 -5.35 26.75 0.05
CA GLU A 21 -4.51 25.58 -0.07
C GLU A 21 -5.42 24.37 -0.20
N ARG A 22 -5.55 23.87 -1.44
CA ARG A 22 -6.24 22.62 -1.69
C ARG A 22 -5.36 21.53 -1.07
N ILE A 23 -5.64 21.14 0.17
CA ILE A 23 -5.14 19.91 0.74
C ILE A 23 -5.59 18.83 -0.23
N ALA A 24 -4.66 18.35 -1.06
CA ALA A 24 -4.94 17.24 -1.97
C ALA A 24 -5.45 16.09 -1.10
N ALA A 25 -6.72 15.75 -1.22
CA ALA A 25 -7.29 14.63 -0.50
C ALA A 25 -6.49 13.39 -0.90
N VAL A 26 -5.83 12.76 0.07
CA VAL A 26 -5.14 11.48 -0.12
C VAL A 26 -6.19 10.51 -0.65
N GLN A 27 -6.06 10.13 -1.91
CA GLN A 27 -7.04 9.25 -2.52
C GLN A 27 -6.71 7.81 -2.13
N SER A 28 -7.71 7.09 -1.63
CA SER A 28 -7.56 5.69 -1.24
C SER A 28 -7.09 4.81 -2.41
N PRO A 29 -6.23 3.82 -2.14
CA PRO A 29 -5.86 2.80 -3.11
C PRO A 29 -7.09 2.17 -3.77
N ARG A 30 -6.97 1.89 -5.06
CA ARG A 30 -7.99 1.18 -5.81
C ARG A 30 -7.49 -0.22 -6.11
N LEU A 31 -8.29 -1.20 -5.75
CA LEU A 31 -8.05 -2.60 -6.02
C LEU A 31 -9.11 -3.10 -6.99
N SER A 32 -8.71 -3.91 -7.96
CA SER A 32 -9.63 -4.64 -8.82
C SER A 32 -9.26 -6.11 -8.91
N VAL A 33 -10.27 -6.96 -8.96
CA VAL A 33 -10.14 -8.42 -9.05
C VAL A 33 -11.00 -8.88 -10.21
N ASN A 34 -10.36 -9.28 -11.30
CA ASN A 34 -11.04 -9.77 -12.49
C ASN A 34 -10.95 -11.29 -12.51
N ALA A 35 -12.07 -11.95 -12.20
CA ALA A 35 -12.18 -13.40 -12.26
C ALA A 35 -12.17 -13.87 -13.72
N PRO A 36 -11.43 -14.95 -14.07
CA PRO A 36 -11.56 -15.59 -15.36
C PRO A 36 -12.93 -16.24 -15.50
N SER A 37 -13.52 -16.19 -16.69
CA SER A 37 -14.86 -16.72 -16.96
C SER A 37 -14.86 -18.15 -17.51
N GLY A 38 -15.88 -18.92 -17.18
CA GLY A 38 -16.13 -20.24 -17.74
C GLY A 38 -15.00 -21.24 -17.47
N ASP A 39 -14.58 -21.95 -18.52
CA ASP A 39 -13.54 -22.98 -18.45
C ASP A 39 -12.15 -22.43 -18.05
N ARG A 40 -11.89 -21.16 -18.32
CA ARG A 40 -10.62 -20.53 -17.93
C ARG A 40 -10.44 -20.42 -16.42
N ALA A 41 -11.53 -20.34 -15.65
CA ALA A 41 -11.47 -20.23 -14.20
C ALA A 41 -10.77 -21.41 -13.50
N THR A 42 -10.71 -22.59 -14.15
CA THR A 42 -10.03 -23.77 -13.64
C THR A 42 -8.55 -23.83 -14.04
N ALA A 43 -8.18 -23.10 -15.10
CA ALA A 43 -6.81 -23.08 -15.65
C ALA A 43 -6.03 -21.84 -15.22
N GLU A 44 -6.70 -20.69 -15.11
CA GLU A 44 -6.12 -19.38 -14.84
C GLU A 44 -6.57 -18.87 -13.48
N GLY A 45 -5.72 -18.10 -12.82
CA GLY A 45 -6.06 -17.34 -11.63
C GLY A 45 -6.71 -15.99 -11.94
N PRO A 46 -7.26 -15.30 -10.94
CA PRO A 46 -7.80 -13.95 -11.13
C PRO A 46 -6.68 -12.96 -11.43
N ARG A 47 -6.98 -11.98 -12.30
CA ARG A 47 -6.09 -10.84 -12.56
C ARG A 47 -6.35 -9.74 -11.56
N ILE A 48 -5.31 -9.39 -10.81
CA ILE A 48 -5.33 -8.33 -9.82
C ILE A 48 -4.68 -7.09 -10.44
N ALA A 49 -5.36 -5.96 -10.40
CA ALA A 49 -4.77 -4.67 -10.69
C ALA A 49 -4.96 -3.74 -9.51
N THR A 50 -3.94 -2.94 -9.24
CA THR A 50 -3.92 -1.97 -8.14
C THR A 50 -3.50 -0.62 -8.67
N SER A 51 -3.98 0.45 -8.07
CA SER A 51 -3.51 1.80 -8.36
C SER A 51 -3.53 2.65 -7.10
N ARG A 52 -2.65 3.64 -7.04
CA ARG A 52 -2.53 4.58 -5.93
C ARG A 52 -2.21 3.91 -4.59
N VAL A 53 -1.48 2.81 -4.64
CA VAL A 53 -1.12 2.05 -3.43
C VAL A 53 -0.06 2.78 -2.63
N LEU A 54 0.77 3.58 -3.31
CA LEU A 54 1.85 4.36 -2.70
C LEU A 54 1.55 5.88 -2.63
N ASP A 55 0.33 6.31 -2.93
CA ASP A 55 -0.08 7.74 -3.00
C ASP A 55 -0.08 8.46 -1.62
N ASP A 56 0.23 7.76 -0.53
CA ASP A 56 0.38 8.37 0.79
C ASP A 56 1.76 9.07 0.89
N PRO A 57 1.84 10.41 1.00
CA PRO A 57 3.10 11.14 1.15
C PRO A 57 3.93 10.69 2.36
N LYS A 58 3.28 10.20 3.41
CA LYS A 58 3.98 9.66 4.59
C LYS A 58 4.65 8.33 4.28
N LEU A 59 4.01 7.48 3.46
CA LEU A 59 4.58 6.22 3.00
C LEU A 59 5.77 6.49 2.06
N GLU A 60 5.65 7.43 1.13
CA GLU A 60 6.75 7.85 0.27
C GLU A 60 7.94 8.37 1.10
N GLN A 61 7.70 9.26 2.06
CA GLN A 61 8.73 9.77 2.95
C GLN A 61 9.39 8.64 3.76
N PHE A 62 8.62 7.66 4.21
CA PHE A 62 9.12 6.49 4.93
C PHE A 62 10.08 5.67 4.07
N ILE A 63 9.70 5.35 2.83
CA ILE A 63 10.53 4.62 1.87
C ILE A 63 11.80 5.44 1.54
N ASN A 64 11.68 6.73 1.27
CA ASN A 64 12.80 7.64 0.96
C ASN A 64 13.78 7.80 2.13
N SER A 65 13.32 7.53 3.35
CA SER A 65 14.19 7.46 4.53
C SER A 65 15.00 6.16 4.62
N GLY A 66 14.83 5.23 3.67
CA GLY A 66 15.56 3.97 3.59
C GLY A 66 14.85 2.80 4.30
N PHE A 67 13.60 2.99 4.74
CA PHE A 67 12.83 1.91 5.35
C PHE A 67 12.03 1.15 4.29
N PRO A 68 11.98 -0.19 4.34
CA PRO A 68 11.19 -0.98 3.40
C PRO A 68 9.70 -0.85 3.70
N ALA A 69 8.90 -0.70 2.65
CA ALA A 69 7.46 -0.87 2.72
C ALA A 69 7.06 -2.24 2.17
N ARG A 70 6.19 -2.94 2.89
CA ARG A 70 5.67 -4.25 2.50
C ARG A 70 4.18 -4.15 2.20
N LEU A 71 3.81 -4.51 0.99
CA LEU A 71 2.44 -4.61 0.53
C LEU A 71 2.04 -6.08 0.60
N HIS A 72 1.32 -6.46 1.64
CA HIS A 72 0.87 -7.83 1.86
C HIS A 72 -0.50 -8.03 1.21
N TYR A 73 -0.54 -8.87 0.21
CA TYR A 73 -1.75 -9.25 -0.50
C TYR A 73 -2.20 -10.64 -0.08
N ARG A 74 -3.47 -10.77 0.23
CA ARG A 74 -4.13 -12.06 0.44
C ARG A 74 -5.36 -12.13 -0.45
N ILE A 75 -5.50 -13.21 -1.19
CA ILE A 75 -6.68 -13.49 -1.99
C ILE A 75 -7.28 -14.81 -1.57
N ASP A 76 -8.58 -14.81 -1.34
CA ASP A 76 -9.36 -15.99 -0.99
C ASP A 76 -10.44 -16.23 -2.04
N LEU A 77 -10.60 -17.48 -2.44
CA LEU A 77 -11.72 -17.96 -3.26
C LEU A 77 -12.82 -18.47 -2.35
N TRP A 78 -14.02 -17.93 -2.54
CA TRP A 78 -15.20 -18.29 -1.76
C TRP A 78 -16.28 -18.89 -2.63
N SER A 79 -16.92 -20.00 -2.19
CA SER A 79 -18.12 -20.53 -2.78
C SER A 79 -19.36 -19.98 -2.09
N ARG A 80 -20.32 -19.49 -2.87
CA ARG A 80 -21.61 -18.99 -2.34
C ARG A 80 -22.55 -20.13 -2.05
N LYS A 81 -22.99 -20.23 -0.81
CA LYS A 81 -24.01 -21.19 -0.36
C LYS A 81 -25.24 -20.45 0.20
N GLN A 82 -26.29 -21.20 0.47
CA GLN A 82 -27.58 -20.62 0.87
C GLN A 82 -27.53 -19.86 2.20
N PHE A 83 -26.74 -20.32 3.16
CA PHE A 83 -26.71 -19.72 4.51
C PHE A 83 -25.36 -19.05 4.84
N PHE A 84 -24.24 -19.55 4.32
CA PHE A 84 -22.91 -19.00 4.56
C PHE A 84 -21.96 -19.35 3.42
N ASP A 85 -21.00 -18.47 3.17
CA ASP A 85 -19.99 -18.69 2.15
C ASP A 85 -18.84 -19.53 2.73
N ASN A 86 -18.28 -20.45 1.93
CA ASN A 86 -17.14 -21.28 2.33
C ASN A 86 -15.88 -20.81 1.60
N ARG A 87 -14.77 -20.73 2.33
CA ARG A 87 -13.45 -20.52 1.76
C ARG A 87 -12.94 -21.83 1.15
N GLU A 88 -12.69 -21.82 -0.15
CA GLU A 88 -12.27 -23.01 -0.93
C GLU A 88 -10.74 -23.05 -1.13
N ALA A 89 -10.14 -21.89 -1.38
CA ALA A 89 -8.71 -21.78 -1.63
C ALA A 89 -8.22 -20.36 -1.29
N GLY A 90 -6.92 -20.16 -1.23
CA GLY A 90 -6.32 -18.85 -1.05
C GLY A 90 -4.84 -18.84 -1.39
N ALA A 91 -4.31 -17.66 -1.62
CA ALA A 91 -2.89 -17.40 -1.77
C ALA A 91 -2.52 -16.06 -1.18
N GLU A 92 -1.24 -15.95 -0.82
CA GLU A 92 -0.65 -14.72 -0.30
C GLU A 92 0.64 -14.41 -1.06
N TRP A 93 0.91 -13.12 -1.22
CA TRP A 93 2.19 -12.64 -1.71
C TRP A 93 2.52 -11.28 -1.11
N ILE A 94 3.81 -10.98 -1.10
CA ILE A 94 4.32 -9.72 -0.56
C ILE A 94 5.05 -8.99 -1.69
N VAL A 95 4.77 -7.70 -1.84
CA VAL A 95 5.57 -6.80 -2.67
C VAL A 95 6.34 -5.88 -1.72
N THR A 96 7.66 -5.93 -1.79
CA THR A 96 8.54 -5.10 -0.97
C THR A 96 9.12 -3.99 -1.85
N VAL A 97 9.05 -2.76 -1.35
CA VAL A 97 9.66 -1.57 -1.94
C VAL A 97 10.73 -1.07 -1.01
N GLU A 98 11.95 -0.96 -1.52
CA GLU A 98 13.13 -0.48 -0.78
C GLU A 98 13.81 0.64 -1.56
N PHE A 99 14.34 1.65 -0.86
CA PHE A 99 15.13 2.72 -1.44
C PHE A 99 16.59 2.62 -1.02
N ASP A 100 17.47 2.41 -2.00
CA ASP A 100 18.92 2.50 -1.79
C ASP A 100 19.35 3.97 -1.84
N ARG A 101 19.73 4.51 -0.68
CA ARG A 101 20.15 5.91 -0.54
C ARG A 101 21.50 6.21 -1.22
N LEU A 102 22.36 5.21 -1.36
CA LEU A 102 23.68 5.38 -1.98
C LEU A 102 23.56 5.41 -3.50
N GLN A 103 22.79 4.47 -4.06
CA GLN A 103 22.55 4.37 -5.50
C GLN A 103 21.41 5.28 -5.97
N ARG A 104 20.61 5.81 -5.04
CA ARG A 104 19.40 6.61 -5.29
C ARG A 104 18.42 5.89 -6.21
N THR A 105 18.20 4.62 -5.94
CA THR A 105 17.30 3.75 -6.71
C THR A 105 16.33 3.02 -5.80
N TYR A 106 15.15 2.74 -6.34
CA TYR A 106 14.13 1.92 -5.70
C TYR A 106 14.23 0.50 -6.25
N THR A 107 14.18 -0.48 -5.37
CA THR A 107 14.10 -1.91 -5.74
C THR A 107 12.73 -2.44 -5.35
N VAL A 108 12.04 -3.07 -6.31
CA VAL A 108 10.75 -3.73 -6.10
C VAL A 108 10.94 -5.23 -6.25
N ARG A 109 10.54 -5.98 -5.23
CA ARG A 109 10.57 -7.44 -5.20
C ARG A 109 9.19 -7.99 -4.89
N ARG A 110 8.81 -9.09 -5.55
CA ARG A 110 7.58 -9.83 -5.25
C ARG A 110 7.95 -11.21 -4.73
N GLN A 111 7.42 -11.56 -3.58
CA GLN A 111 7.56 -12.88 -2.98
C GLN A 111 6.22 -13.60 -3.05
N VAL A 112 6.20 -14.78 -3.67
CA VAL A 112 5.02 -15.66 -3.77
C VAL A 112 5.42 -17.02 -3.19
N GLY A 113 4.94 -17.34 -2.00
CA GLY A 113 5.47 -18.47 -1.21
C GLY A 113 6.97 -18.27 -0.96
N ASP A 114 7.76 -19.29 -1.26
CA ASP A 114 9.24 -19.25 -1.10
C ASP A 114 9.97 -18.65 -2.30
N ARG A 115 9.23 -18.26 -3.36
CA ARG A 115 9.84 -17.70 -4.57
C ARG A 115 9.88 -16.18 -4.50
N MET A 116 11.08 -15.62 -4.62
CA MET A 116 11.27 -14.20 -4.79
C MET A 116 11.51 -13.87 -6.27
N VAL A 117 10.67 -13.00 -6.81
CA VAL A 117 10.76 -12.53 -8.20
C VAL A 117 11.10 -11.04 -8.19
N PRO A 118 12.27 -10.63 -8.70
CA PRO A 118 12.58 -9.22 -8.86
C PRO A 118 11.60 -8.60 -9.85
N SER A 119 10.97 -7.50 -9.45
CA SER A 119 10.04 -6.75 -10.31
C SER A 119 10.72 -5.55 -10.98
N GLY A 120 11.92 -5.19 -10.55
CA GLY A 120 12.73 -4.14 -11.18
C GLY A 120 13.45 -3.23 -10.19
N THR A 121 14.33 -2.39 -10.76
CA THR A 121 15.01 -1.29 -10.09
C THR A 121 14.69 0.00 -10.85
N PHE A 122 14.30 1.04 -10.13
CA PHE A 122 13.74 2.27 -10.68
C PHE A 122 14.44 3.50 -10.11
N ARG A 123 14.44 4.61 -10.83
CA ARG A 123 15.01 5.88 -10.37
C ARG A 123 13.98 6.84 -9.83
N ALA A 124 12.76 6.76 -10.32
CA ALA A 124 11.65 7.62 -9.89
C ALA A 124 10.60 6.82 -9.11
N PHE A 125 10.02 7.43 -8.08
CA PHE A 125 8.96 6.82 -7.28
C PHE A 125 7.70 6.53 -8.11
N SER A 126 7.38 7.37 -9.08
CA SER A 126 6.28 7.15 -10.03
C SER A 126 6.45 5.90 -10.89
N GLU A 127 7.70 5.51 -11.21
CA GLU A 127 7.99 4.26 -11.93
C GLU A 127 7.72 3.03 -11.04
N VAL A 128 8.02 3.15 -9.74
CA VAL A 128 7.68 2.10 -8.74
C VAL A 128 6.18 1.87 -8.70
N GLU A 129 5.40 2.96 -8.62
CA GLU A 129 3.94 2.87 -8.60
C GLU A 129 3.40 2.24 -9.89
N ALA A 130 3.90 2.65 -11.05
CA ALA A 130 3.55 2.07 -12.33
C ALA A 130 3.87 0.55 -12.39
N ALA A 131 5.02 0.13 -11.84
CA ALA A 131 5.41 -1.28 -11.79
C ALA A 131 4.50 -2.11 -10.86
N ILE A 132 4.07 -1.55 -9.73
CA ILE A 132 3.13 -2.21 -8.81
C ILE A 132 1.73 -2.28 -9.41
N ALA A 133 1.34 -1.28 -10.20
CA ALA A 133 0.04 -1.22 -10.86
C ALA A 133 -0.12 -2.24 -12.00
N LEU A 134 0.97 -2.84 -12.49
CA LEU A 134 0.89 -3.86 -13.53
C LEU A 134 0.03 -5.04 -13.07
N PRO A 135 -0.91 -5.50 -13.92
CA PRO A 135 -1.77 -6.63 -13.59
C PRO A 135 -0.96 -7.89 -13.24
N PHE A 136 -1.33 -8.53 -12.15
CA PHE A 136 -0.73 -9.77 -11.67
C PHE A 136 -1.77 -10.88 -11.63
N GLU A 137 -1.45 -12.05 -12.18
CA GLU A 137 -2.28 -13.25 -12.07
C GLU A 137 -1.99 -13.95 -10.74
N ALA A 138 -2.98 -13.97 -9.85
CA ALA A 138 -2.83 -14.62 -8.56
C ALA A 138 -2.88 -16.15 -8.70
N PRO A 139 -2.04 -16.90 -7.96
CA PRO A 139 -1.93 -18.35 -8.11
C PRO A 139 -3.05 -19.12 -7.39
N VAL A 140 -4.30 -18.71 -7.60
CA VAL A 140 -5.51 -19.36 -7.03
C VAL A 140 -6.46 -19.70 -8.15
N ARG A 141 -6.73 -20.99 -8.35
CA ARG A 141 -7.62 -21.49 -9.38
C ARG A 141 -8.90 -22.02 -8.78
N ALA A 142 -10.00 -21.91 -9.51
CA ALA A 142 -11.27 -22.44 -9.07
C ALA A 142 -11.36 -23.96 -9.35
N PRO A 143 -11.92 -24.74 -8.42
CA PRO A 143 -12.20 -26.15 -8.69
C PRO A 143 -13.35 -26.29 -9.71
N ARG A 144 -13.31 -27.37 -10.52
CA ARG A 144 -14.38 -27.67 -11.48
C ARG A 144 -15.56 -28.32 -10.78
N ASN A 145 -16.40 -27.54 -10.14
CA ASN A 145 -17.53 -28.04 -9.35
C ASN A 145 -18.89 -27.38 -9.66
N GLY A 146 -18.92 -26.45 -10.63
CA GLY A 146 -20.15 -25.77 -11.04
C GLY A 146 -20.79 -24.86 -9.98
N GLN A 147 -20.12 -24.62 -8.85
CA GLN A 147 -20.64 -23.72 -7.80
C GLN A 147 -20.42 -22.26 -8.15
N ARG A 148 -21.29 -21.38 -7.67
CA ARG A 148 -21.09 -19.94 -7.78
C ARG A 148 -20.00 -19.50 -6.82
N MET A 149 -19.00 -18.81 -7.33
CA MET A 149 -17.80 -18.39 -6.59
C MET A 149 -17.48 -16.92 -6.79
N TYR A 150 -16.68 -16.38 -5.89
CA TYR A 150 -16.06 -15.05 -6.03
C TYR A 150 -14.70 -15.04 -5.35
N TYR A 151 -13.84 -14.13 -5.79
CA TYR A 151 -12.57 -13.85 -5.12
C TYR A 151 -12.72 -12.65 -4.19
N HIS A 152 -12.07 -12.73 -3.03
CA HIS A 152 -11.93 -11.63 -2.09
C HIS A 152 -10.45 -11.32 -1.88
N LEU A 153 -10.05 -10.12 -2.27
CA LEU A 153 -8.68 -9.60 -2.15
C LEU A 153 -8.59 -8.68 -0.95
N VAL A 154 -7.55 -8.85 -0.17
CA VAL A 154 -7.15 -7.95 0.92
C VAL A 154 -5.73 -7.48 0.64
N LEU A 155 -5.51 -6.18 0.70
CA LEU A 155 -4.19 -5.54 0.71
C LEU A 155 -3.97 -4.89 2.07
N GLU A 156 -2.88 -5.23 2.72
CA GLU A 156 -2.41 -4.59 3.95
C GLU A 156 -1.05 -3.93 3.68
N ILE A 157 -0.91 -2.65 4.01
CA ILE A 157 0.34 -1.91 3.83
C ILE A 157 1.08 -1.90 5.16
N GLN A 158 2.15 -2.67 5.25
CA GLN A 158 3.00 -2.79 6.44
C GLN A 158 4.22 -1.89 6.29
N LYS A 159 4.37 -0.93 7.17
CA LYS A 159 5.54 -0.02 7.20
C LYS A 159 6.76 -0.66 7.86
N VAL A 160 6.55 -1.56 8.81
CA VAL A 160 7.59 -2.37 9.49
C VAL A 160 6.95 -3.67 9.96
N SER A 161 7.65 -4.80 9.88
CA SER A 161 7.17 -6.05 10.48
C SER A 161 7.52 -6.09 11.97
N LEU A 162 6.76 -6.86 12.76
CA LEU A 162 7.08 -7.08 14.19
C LEU A 162 8.49 -7.67 14.36
N SER A 163 8.91 -8.57 13.47
CA SER A 163 10.27 -9.13 13.47
C SER A 163 11.35 -8.07 13.25
N ASP A 164 11.09 -7.06 12.41
CA ASP A 164 12.03 -5.97 12.19
C ASP A 164 12.13 -5.05 13.42
N LEU A 165 11.04 -4.91 14.19
CA LEU A 165 11.03 -4.19 15.46
C LEU A 165 11.83 -4.94 16.54
N ASP A 166 11.68 -6.25 16.64
CA ASP A 166 12.43 -7.09 17.58
C ASP A 166 13.93 -7.06 17.27
N GLU A 167 14.30 -7.11 15.98
CA GLU A 167 15.68 -7.00 15.54
C GLU A 167 16.25 -5.60 15.80
N LEU A 168 15.46 -4.55 15.58
CA LEU A 168 15.82 -3.18 15.89
C LEU A 168 15.98 -2.96 17.39
N GLU A 169 15.08 -3.52 18.22
CA GLU A 169 15.21 -3.46 19.68
C GLU A 169 16.44 -4.22 20.16
N ALA A 170 16.74 -5.40 19.62
CA ALA A 170 17.95 -6.17 19.93
C ALA A 170 19.21 -5.38 19.53
N TRP A 171 19.19 -4.69 18.39
CA TRP A 171 20.27 -3.79 17.97
C TRP A 171 20.44 -2.58 18.91
N LEU A 172 19.34 -1.94 19.29
CA LEU A 172 19.35 -0.81 20.24
C LEU A 172 19.82 -1.22 21.64
N ARG A 173 19.54 -2.45 22.07
CA ARG A 173 20.03 -3.01 23.32
C ARG A 173 21.50 -3.44 23.25
N GLY A 174 22.12 -3.39 22.06
CA GLY A 174 23.52 -3.80 21.87
C GLY A 174 23.73 -5.31 21.85
N GLU A 175 22.66 -6.10 21.72
CA GLU A 175 22.70 -7.56 21.67
C GLU A 175 23.22 -8.07 20.33
N LEU A 176 23.01 -7.31 19.24
CA LEU A 176 23.60 -7.56 17.94
C LEU A 176 24.95 -6.85 17.85
N LYS A 177 26.04 -7.60 17.92
CA LYS A 177 27.40 -7.05 17.75
C LYS A 177 27.55 -6.53 16.31
N PRO A 178 27.81 -5.21 16.10
CA PRO A 178 28.17 -4.74 14.79
C PRO A 178 29.48 -5.41 14.35
N ALA A 179 29.53 -5.88 13.12
CA ALA A 179 30.69 -6.54 12.52
C ALA A 179 31.90 -5.61 12.27
N THR A 180 31.88 -4.40 12.81
CA THR A 180 32.96 -3.42 12.67
C THR A 180 33.47 -2.94 14.01
N ARG A 181 34.72 -3.34 14.31
CA ARG A 181 35.52 -2.82 15.40
C ARG A 181 35.79 -1.35 15.22
N GLY A 182 35.42 -0.54 16.20
CA GLY A 182 36.04 0.74 16.47
C GLY A 182 35.28 1.97 16.01
N GLN A 183 34.26 2.37 16.78
CA GLN A 183 33.99 3.80 16.99
C GLN A 183 33.19 4.01 18.30
N ARG A 184 33.61 5.06 19.01
CA ARG A 184 33.04 5.54 20.27
C ARG A 184 31.56 5.88 20.09
N ASN A 185 30.76 5.53 21.11
CA ASN A 185 29.32 5.78 21.19
C ASN A 185 28.87 7.24 20.88
N PRO A 186 28.28 7.51 19.73
CA PRO A 186 27.38 8.65 19.55
C PRO A 186 25.92 8.22 19.75
N GLY A 187 25.69 7.19 20.56
CA GLY A 187 24.47 6.37 20.47
C GLY A 187 23.20 6.95 21.09
N THR A 188 23.25 7.89 22.03
CA THR A 188 22.05 8.17 22.84
C THR A 188 21.13 9.28 22.30
N ALA A 189 21.68 10.27 21.56
CA ALA A 189 20.85 11.33 20.99
C ALA A 189 20.25 10.94 19.62
N LEU A 190 21.04 10.26 18.78
CA LEU A 190 20.58 9.69 17.51
C LEU A 190 19.54 8.58 17.74
N ALA A 191 19.76 7.69 18.71
CA ALA A 191 18.82 6.63 19.04
C ALA A 191 17.47 7.18 19.54
N ARG A 192 17.48 8.23 20.39
CA ARG A 192 16.24 8.87 20.85
C ARG A 192 15.50 9.61 19.73
N GLY A 193 16.23 10.32 18.88
CA GLY A 193 15.65 10.98 17.71
C GLY A 193 15.03 9.97 16.72
N PHE A 194 15.72 8.86 16.49
CA PHE A 194 15.26 7.76 15.65
C PHE A 194 14.04 7.05 16.27
N GLN A 195 14.08 6.74 17.55
CA GLN A 195 12.95 6.14 18.29
C GLN A 195 11.69 7.05 18.25
N THR A 196 11.88 8.35 18.43
CA THR A 196 10.76 9.32 18.34
C THR A 196 10.21 9.41 16.92
N LEU A 197 11.07 9.38 15.90
CA LEU A 197 10.67 9.35 14.49
C LEU A 197 9.91 8.06 14.18
N MET A 198 10.44 6.92 14.62
CA MET A 198 9.81 5.60 14.45
C MET A 198 8.45 5.54 15.12
N LEU A 199 8.32 5.93 16.39
CA LEU A 199 7.04 5.95 17.10
C LEU A 199 6.02 6.88 16.43
N ARG A 200 6.47 7.99 15.85
CA ARG A 200 5.62 8.93 15.12
C ARG A 200 5.18 8.39 13.76
N MET A 201 6.03 7.59 13.11
CA MET A 201 5.74 6.95 11.81
C MET A 201 4.97 5.62 11.95
N LEU A 202 5.21 4.89 13.05
CA LEU A 202 4.57 3.60 13.35
C LEU A 202 3.24 3.75 14.09
N GLY A 203 2.92 4.92 14.64
CA GLY A 203 1.74 5.19 15.47
C GLY A 203 0.39 5.17 14.74
N GLY A 204 0.22 4.34 13.72
CA GLY A 204 -1.03 4.15 12.99
C GLY A 204 -1.26 2.67 12.68
N GLU A 205 -2.53 2.27 12.68
CA GLU A 205 -2.93 0.95 12.15
C GLU A 205 -2.43 0.80 10.72
N ASN A 206 -2.03 -0.43 10.35
CA ASN A 206 -1.66 -0.75 8.97
C ASN A 206 -2.88 -0.55 8.07
N PRO A 207 -2.83 0.33 7.07
CA PRO A 207 -3.96 0.54 6.19
C PRO A 207 -4.34 -0.76 5.50
N ARG A 208 -5.63 -1.08 5.56
CA ARG A 208 -6.19 -2.30 4.96
C ARG A 208 -7.26 -1.93 3.95
N TYR A 209 -7.16 -2.51 2.77
CA TYR A 209 -8.05 -2.30 1.64
C TYR A 209 -8.57 -3.64 1.14
N GLU A 210 -9.82 -3.66 0.69
CA GLU A 210 -10.47 -4.88 0.24
C GLU A 210 -11.16 -4.66 -1.11
N ALA A 211 -11.19 -5.73 -1.92
CA ALA A 211 -11.96 -5.77 -3.16
C ALA A 211 -12.54 -7.17 -3.37
N ARG A 212 -13.67 -7.24 -4.06
CA ARG A 212 -14.29 -8.50 -4.46
C ARG A 212 -14.46 -8.55 -5.98
N SER A 213 -14.31 -9.74 -6.55
CA SER A 213 -14.66 -9.96 -7.93
C SER A 213 -16.18 -10.04 -8.10
N GLU A 214 -16.63 -9.95 -9.33
CA GLU A 214 -17.95 -10.46 -9.69
C GLU A 214 -18.06 -11.95 -9.39
N THR A 215 -19.30 -12.42 -9.21
CA THR A 215 -19.57 -13.83 -9.00
C THR A 215 -19.50 -14.56 -10.35
N PHE A 216 -18.81 -15.69 -10.39
CA PHE A 216 -18.64 -16.53 -11.57
C PHE A 216 -18.94 -18.00 -11.24
N THR A 217 -19.11 -18.81 -12.27
CA THR A 217 -19.29 -20.27 -12.16
C THR A 217 -18.25 -20.95 -13.03
N PRO A 218 -17.28 -21.68 -12.42
CA PRO A 218 -16.30 -22.47 -13.18
C PRO A 218 -16.98 -23.67 -13.85
N ARG A 219 -16.59 -23.97 -15.08
CA ARG A 219 -17.10 -25.07 -15.88
C ARG A 219 -16.02 -26.08 -16.19
#